data_85a9ce6563944ceb299bdd3960f97141
#
_entry.id   85a9ce6563944ceb299bdd3960f97141
#
_cell.length_a   1.000
_cell.length_b   1.000
_cell.length_c   1.000
_cell.angle_alpha   90.00
_cell.angle_beta   90.00
_cell.angle_gamma   90.00
#
_symmetry.space_group_name_H-M   'P 1'
#
loop_
_entity.id
_entity.type
_entity.pdbx_description
1 polymer ?
#
loop_
_entity_poly.entity_id
_entity_poly.type
_entity_poly.pdbx_seq_one_letter_code
_entity_poly.pdbx_strand_id
1 'polypeptide(L)'
;GSFREAPNGNCYAVIDAAVERFEREHPNVHVTYTSGILKRDYSEWLIDQYLLGSEPDVFLVLPEDFGTLCELGALEPLDGCLAQDKEVSDTDFYPAALQSGAENSVQYALPYECVPTLMCINKSLLESEGITVPSGDWTWEDFYNICAKVTRDTDGDGEIDQFGCCGYTWQDALTANGASLFTEDGGSCLISEP
;
A
#
# COMPACT_ATOMS: atom_id res chain seq x y z
N GLY A 1 -4.14 7.30 -5.25
CA GLY A 1 -2.72 7.10 -5.46
C GLY A 1 -2.05 8.43 -5.75
N SER A 2 -1.04 8.81 -4.96
CA SER A 2 -0.18 9.90 -5.38
C SER A 2 0.68 9.37 -6.50
N PHE A 3 0.30 9.60 -7.76
CA PHE A 3 1.26 9.54 -8.84
C PHE A 3 2.34 10.57 -8.48
N ARG A 4 3.46 10.09 -7.95
CA ARG A 4 4.63 10.93 -7.82
C ARG A 4 4.97 11.38 -9.23
N GLU A 5 5.22 12.66 -9.40
CA GLU A 5 5.59 13.21 -10.69
C GLU A 5 6.65 12.31 -11.31
N ALA A 6 6.32 11.74 -12.47
CA ALA A 6 7.33 11.03 -13.25
C ALA A 6 8.49 12.03 -13.51
N PRO A 7 9.73 11.59 -13.64
CA PRO A 7 10.88 12.48 -13.84
C PRO A 7 10.73 13.45 -15.02
N ASN A 8 9.79 13.16 -15.93
CA ASN A 8 9.46 13.99 -17.10
C ASN A 8 8.20 14.85 -16.89
N GLY A 9 7.60 14.87 -15.70
CA GLY A 9 6.41 15.67 -15.38
C GLY A 9 5.09 15.16 -15.97
N ASN A 10 5.07 14.03 -16.67
CA ASN A 10 3.86 13.43 -17.23
C ASN A 10 3.49 12.12 -16.53
N CYS A 11 2.73 12.22 -15.45
CA CYS A 11 2.25 11.05 -14.70
C CYS A 11 1.21 10.20 -15.46
N TYR A 12 0.58 10.75 -16.49
CA TYR A 12 -0.41 10.03 -17.30
C TYR A 12 0.20 9.27 -18.48
N ALA A 13 1.46 9.49 -18.81
CA ALA A 13 2.11 8.85 -19.97
C ALA A 13 2.04 7.32 -19.93
N VAL A 14 2.08 6.74 -18.75
CA VAL A 14 1.97 5.26 -18.57
C VAL A 14 0.55 4.80 -18.88
N ILE A 15 -0.46 5.54 -18.42
CA ILE A 15 -1.87 5.22 -18.67
C ILE A 15 -2.18 5.41 -20.16
N ASP A 16 -1.77 6.53 -20.75
CA ASP A 16 -1.95 6.79 -22.18
C ASP A 16 -1.34 5.67 -23.04
N ALA A 17 -0.11 5.26 -22.72
CA ALA A 17 0.56 4.17 -23.44
C ALA A 17 -0.14 2.81 -23.25
N ALA A 18 -0.70 2.54 -22.06
CA ALA A 18 -1.47 1.34 -21.80
C ALA A 18 -2.79 1.33 -22.58
N VAL A 19 -3.50 2.45 -22.62
CA VAL A 19 -4.74 2.63 -23.39
C VAL A 19 -4.45 2.45 -24.89
N GLU A 20 -3.42 3.12 -25.43
CA GLU A 20 -3.03 2.98 -26.84
C GLU A 20 -2.68 1.54 -27.21
N ARG A 21 -1.99 0.83 -26.31
CA ARG A 21 -1.68 -0.60 -26.52
C ARG A 21 -2.95 -1.43 -26.54
N PHE A 22 -3.82 -1.25 -25.54
CA PHE A 22 -5.07 -1.99 -25.41
C PHE A 22 -6.01 -1.78 -26.61
N GLU A 23 -6.22 -0.56 -27.06
CA GLU A 23 -7.06 -0.24 -28.23
C GLU A 23 -6.48 -0.81 -29.53
N ARG A 24 -5.16 -0.87 -29.67
CA ARG A 24 -4.52 -1.49 -30.82
C ARG A 24 -4.73 -3.00 -30.85
N GLU A 25 -4.74 -3.66 -29.70
CA GLU A 25 -4.97 -5.10 -29.54
C GLU A 25 -6.47 -5.43 -29.62
N HIS A 26 -7.34 -4.46 -29.28
CA HIS A 26 -8.80 -4.56 -29.29
C HIS A 26 -9.46 -3.45 -30.13
N PRO A 27 -9.40 -3.52 -31.47
CA PRO A 27 -9.79 -2.41 -32.35
C PRO A 27 -11.27 -1.98 -32.25
N ASN A 28 -12.12 -2.80 -31.65
CA ASN A 28 -13.54 -2.50 -31.45
C ASN A 28 -13.84 -1.87 -30.08
N VAL A 29 -12.81 -1.63 -29.25
CA VAL A 29 -12.93 -1.02 -27.94
C VAL A 29 -12.30 0.35 -27.97
N HIS A 30 -12.98 1.33 -27.42
CA HIS A 30 -12.45 2.67 -27.20
C HIS A 30 -12.46 2.99 -25.71
N VAL A 31 -11.31 3.39 -25.15
CA VAL A 31 -11.14 3.67 -23.72
C VAL A 31 -11.13 5.18 -23.50
N THR A 32 -12.05 5.65 -22.70
CA THR A 32 -12.02 7.03 -22.17
C THR A 32 -11.76 6.98 -20.67
N TYR A 33 -10.96 7.90 -20.15
CA TYR A 33 -10.75 7.96 -18.71
C TYR A 33 -10.96 9.35 -18.13
N THR A 34 -11.47 9.39 -16.89
CA THR A 34 -11.64 10.62 -16.12
C THR A 34 -10.43 10.79 -15.19
N SER A 35 -9.88 11.99 -15.15
CA SER A 35 -8.74 12.33 -14.31
C SER A 35 -8.93 13.69 -13.64
N GLY A 36 -8.01 14.04 -12.73
CA GLY A 36 -8.02 15.35 -12.06
C GLY A 36 -8.85 15.42 -10.79
N ILE A 37 -9.46 14.31 -10.36
CA ILE A 37 -10.15 14.24 -9.08
C ILE A 37 -9.07 14.13 -7.99
N LEU A 38 -9.12 15.02 -7.00
CA LEU A 38 -8.17 14.98 -5.89
C LEU A 38 -8.40 13.74 -5.01
N LYS A 39 -7.32 13.18 -4.46
CA LYS A 39 -7.42 11.99 -3.61
C LYS A 39 -8.43 12.17 -2.47
N ARG A 40 -8.47 13.34 -1.83
CA ARG A 40 -9.38 13.63 -0.71
C ARG A 40 -10.86 13.65 -1.11
N ASP A 41 -11.15 13.89 -2.39
CA ASP A 41 -12.51 14.03 -2.92
C ASP A 41 -12.93 12.76 -3.70
N TYR A 42 -12.00 11.79 -3.83
CA TYR A 42 -12.17 10.64 -4.73
C TYR A 42 -13.22 9.64 -4.24
N SER A 43 -13.22 9.30 -2.94
CA SER A 43 -14.19 8.38 -2.35
C SER A 43 -15.62 8.92 -2.50
N GLU A 44 -15.83 10.20 -2.19
CA GLU A 44 -17.13 10.85 -2.35
C GLU A 44 -17.58 10.86 -3.82
N TRP A 45 -16.67 11.25 -4.72
CA TRP A 45 -16.96 11.23 -6.16
C TRP A 45 -17.33 9.83 -6.65
N LEU A 46 -16.62 8.78 -6.26
CA LEU A 46 -16.87 7.40 -6.70
C LEU A 46 -18.22 6.90 -6.20
N ILE A 47 -18.55 7.15 -4.95
CA ILE A 47 -19.85 6.80 -4.37
C ILE A 47 -20.99 7.53 -5.11
N ASP A 48 -20.81 8.82 -5.42
CA ASP A 48 -21.78 9.58 -6.19
C ASP A 48 -21.99 8.99 -7.60
N GLN A 49 -20.91 8.57 -8.29
CA GLN A 49 -21.04 7.90 -9.60
C GLN A 49 -21.82 6.59 -9.45
N TYR A 50 -21.51 5.77 -8.44
CA TYR A 50 -22.21 4.53 -8.18
C TYR A 50 -23.71 4.75 -7.90
N LEU A 51 -24.06 5.72 -7.05
CA LEU A 51 -25.47 6.04 -6.76
C LEU A 51 -26.24 6.57 -7.96
N LEU A 52 -25.55 7.21 -8.92
CA LEU A 52 -26.14 7.70 -10.16
C LEU A 52 -26.19 6.64 -11.26
N GLY A 53 -25.57 5.46 -11.07
CA GLY A 53 -25.43 4.42 -12.10
C GLY A 53 -24.56 4.90 -13.28
N SER A 54 -23.55 5.69 -13.00
CA SER A 54 -22.60 6.28 -13.97
C SER A 54 -21.15 6.02 -13.61
N GLU A 55 -20.93 5.01 -12.75
CA GLU A 55 -19.59 4.57 -12.37
C GLU A 55 -18.80 4.09 -13.61
N PRO A 56 -17.48 4.31 -13.61
CA PRO A 56 -16.62 3.76 -14.66
C PRO A 56 -16.63 2.23 -14.66
N ASP A 57 -16.48 1.60 -15.83
CA ASP A 57 -16.34 0.14 -15.97
C ASP A 57 -15.12 -0.40 -15.21
N VAL A 58 -14.05 0.40 -15.14
CA VAL A 58 -12.82 0.11 -14.38
C VAL A 58 -12.39 1.36 -13.63
N PHE A 59 -12.13 1.23 -12.34
CA PHE A 59 -11.74 2.35 -11.49
C PHE A 59 -10.72 1.95 -10.43
N LEU A 60 -10.03 2.94 -9.87
CA LEU A 60 -9.11 2.73 -8.77
C LEU A 60 -9.90 2.59 -7.47
N VAL A 61 -9.55 1.60 -6.67
CA VAL A 61 -10.12 1.40 -5.33
C VAL A 61 -9.11 1.86 -4.29
N LEU A 62 -9.50 2.76 -3.41
CA LEU A 62 -8.68 3.13 -2.26
C LEU A 62 -8.79 2.05 -1.19
N PRO A 63 -7.72 1.70 -0.48
CA PRO A 63 -7.76 0.67 0.57
C PRO A 63 -8.84 0.92 1.63
N GLU A 64 -9.07 2.19 1.97
CA GLU A 64 -10.09 2.61 2.93
C GLU A 64 -11.53 2.38 2.48
N ASP A 65 -11.78 2.30 1.17
CA ASP A 65 -13.11 2.13 0.57
C ASP A 65 -13.41 0.68 0.19
N PHE A 66 -12.37 -0.19 0.13
CA PHE A 66 -12.46 -1.52 -0.46
C PHE A 66 -13.55 -2.38 0.19
N GLY A 67 -13.54 -2.51 1.51
CA GLY A 67 -14.55 -3.31 2.24
C GLY A 67 -15.97 -2.81 2.01
N THR A 68 -16.17 -1.49 2.06
CA THR A 68 -17.48 -0.87 1.81
C THR A 68 -17.99 -1.16 0.38
N LEU A 69 -17.11 -1.06 -0.62
CA LEU A 69 -17.49 -1.35 -2.00
C LEU A 69 -17.81 -2.83 -2.23
N CYS A 70 -17.11 -3.75 -1.55
CA CYS A 70 -17.46 -5.17 -1.54
C CYS A 70 -18.84 -5.43 -0.92
N GLU A 71 -19.11 -4.85 0.25
CA GLU A 71 -20.40 -4.99 0.95
C GLU A 71 -21.58 -4.44 0.13
N LEU A 72 -21.38 -3.35 -0.59
CA LEU A 72 -22.37 -2.74 -1.48
C LEU A 72 -22.59 -3.56 -2.77
N GLY A 73 -21.73 -4.55 -3.07
CA GLY A 73 -21.75 -5.27 -4.33
C GLY A 73 -21.36 -4.40 -5.54
N ALA A 74 -20.54 -3.36 -5.30
CA ALA A 74 -20.06 -2.44 -6.32
C ALA A 74 -18.86 -2.97 -7.10
N LEU A 75 -18.28 -4.08 -6.64
CA LEU A 75 -17.13 -4.73 -7.27
C LEU A 75 -17.52 -6.11 -7.81
N GLU A 76 -17.06 -6.42 -9.00
CA GLU A 76 -17.28 -7.72 -9.64
C GLU A 76 -16.19 -8.72 -9.22
N PRO A 77 -16.53 -9.98 -8.88
CA PRO A 77 -15.55 -11.03 -8.63
C PRO A 77 -14.68 -11.31 -9.86
N LEU A 78 -13.36 -11.27 -9.68
CA LEU A 78 -12.38 -11.43 -10.77
C LEU A 78 -11.87 -12.87 -10.96
N ASP A 79 -12.15 -13.79 -10.02
CA ASP A 79 -11.63 -15.17 -10.03
C ASP A 79 -11.92 -15.89 -11.34
N GLY A 80 -13.14 -15.74 -11.87
CA GLY A 80 -13.54 -16.35 -13.13
C GLY A 80 -12.79 -15.79 -14.33
N CYS A 81 -12.45 -14.50 -14.32
CA CYS A 81 -11.68 -13.85 -15.36
C CYS A 81 -10.21 -14.29 -15.28
N LEU A 82 -9.63 -14.24 -14.09
CA LEU A 82 -8.23 -14.63 -13.84
C LEU A 82 -7.97 -16.10 -14.19
N ALA A 83 -8.90 -17.00 -13.87
CA ALA A 83 -8.77 -18.42 -14.21
C ALA A 83 -8.75 -18.70 -15.72
N GLN A 84 -9.29 -17.81 -16.53
CA GLN A 84 -9.35 -17.94 -17.99
C GLN A 84 -8.28 -17.11 -18.71
N ASP A 85 -7.71 -16.14 -18.05
CA ASP A 85 -6.64 -15.30 -18.58
C ASP A 85 -5.36 -16.12 -18.78
N LYS A 86 -4.64 -15.83 -19.87
CA LYS A 86 -3.39 -16.53 -20.22
C LYS A 86 -2.16 -15.63 -20.07
N GLU A 87 -2.38 -14.36 -19.89
CA GLU A 87 -1.33 -13.34 -19.83
C GLU A 87 -1.09 -12.86 -18.39
N VAL A 88 -2.13 -12.88 -17.56
CA VAL A 88 -2.09 -12.45 -16.16
C VAL A 88 -2.44 -13.61 -15.24
N SER A 89 -1.60 -13.85 -14.25
CA SER A 89 -1.83 -14.84 -13.21
C SER A 89 -1.54 -14.26 -11.82
N ASP A 90 -2.02 -14.92 -10.79
CA ASP A 90 -1.77 -14.57 -9.39
C ASP A 90 -0.27 -14.51 -9.05
N THR A 91 0.55 -15.30 -9.75
CA THR A 91 2.02 -15.33 -9.57
C THR A 91 2.74 -14.09 -10.09
N ASP A 92 2.07 -13.23 -10.87
CA ASP A 92 2.62 -11.98 -11.37
C ASP A 92 2.62 -10.87 -10.29
N PHE A 93 1.94 -11.11 -9.18
CA PHE A 93 1.80 -10.15 -8.09
C PHE A 93 2.53 -10.60 -6.82
N TYR A 94 2.94 -9.64 -6.01
CA TYR A 94 3.35 -9.94 -4.64
C TYR A 94 2.14 -10.46 -3.85
N PRO A 95 2.24 -11.61 -3.16
CA PRO A 95 1.09 -12.24 -2.49
C PRO A 95 0.35 -11.31 -1.52
N ALA A 96 1.09 -10.54 -0.71
CA ALA A 96 0.49 -9.58 0.21
C ALA A 96 -0.26 -8.43 -0.50
N ALA A 97 0.23 -8.01 -1.69
CA ALA A 97 -0.45 -6.99 -2.48
C ALA A 97 -1.71 -7.54 -3.14
N LEU A 98 -1.65 -8.77 -3.67
CA LEU A 98 -2.82 -9.42 -4.26
C LEU A 98 -3.91 -9.63 -3.20
N GLN A 99 -3.53 -10.10 -2.01
CA GLN A 99 -4.46 -10.33 -0.90
C GLN A 99 -5.18 -9.06 -0.45
N SER A 100 -4.59 -7.89 -0.59
CA SER A 100 -5.26 -6.63 -0.24
C SER A 100 -6.47 -6.29 -1.12
N GLY A 101 -6.62 -6.94 -2.26
CA GLY A 101 -7.77 -6.83 -3.16
C GLY A 101 -8.74 -8.01 -3.07
N ALA A 102 -8.61 -8.86 -2.04
CA ALA A 102 -9.48 -10.01 -1.80
C ALA A 102 -10.32 -9.81 -0.53
N GLU A 103 -11.57 -10.26 -0.59
CA GLU A 103 -12.50 -10.30 0.54
C GLU A 103 -13.15 -11.69 0.60
N ASN A 104 -13.12 -12.33 1.78
CA ASN A 104 -13.65 -13.69 1.97
C ASN A 104 -13.15 -14.71 0.93
N SER A 105 -11.86 -14.65 0.60
CA SER A 105 -11.19 -15.49 -0.42
C SER A 105 -11.70 -15.31 -1.86
N VAL A 106 -12.36 -14.21 -2.16
CA VAL A 106 -12.78 -13.81 -3.50
C VAL A 106 -11.97 -12.58 -3.91
N GLN A 107 -11.36 -12.61 -5.09
CA GLN A 107 -10.59 -11.48 -5.61
C GLN A 107 -11.50 -10.48 -6.30
N TYR A 108 -11.50 -9.23 -5.85
CA TYR A 108 -12.31 -8.13 -6.41
C TYR A 108 -11.48 -7.02 -7.04
N ALA A 109 -10.22 -6.89 -6.65
CA ALA A 109 -9.33 -5.87 -7.18
C ALA A 109 -7.93 -6.43 -7.40
N LEU A 110 -7.21 -5.89 -8.40
CA LEU A 110 -5.82 -6.22 -8.66
C LEU A 110 -4.91 -5.06 -8.25
N PRO A 111 -3.76 -5.33 -7.61
CA PRO A 111 -2.83 -4.27 -7.23
C PRO A 111 -2.10 -3.74 -8.47
N TYR A 112 -2.19 -2.46 -8.72
CA TYR A 112 -1.41 -1.79 -9.76
C TYR A 112 -0.13 -1.15 -9.22
N GLU A 113 -0.05 -0.96 -7.92
CA GLU A 113 1.09 -0.36 -7.22
C GLU A 113 1.28 -1.06 -5.87
N CYS A 114 2.53 -1.27 -5.48
CA CYS A 114 2.89 -1.77 -4.16
C CYS A 114 3.95 -0.86 -3.56
N VAL A 115 3.65 -0.29 -2.39
CA VAL A 115 4.57 0.62 -1.67
C VAL A 115 4.91 -0.02 -0.32
N PRO A 116 6.03 -0.76 -0.23
CA PRO A 116 6.43 -1.37 1.03
C PRO A 116 6.93 -0.33 2.02
N THR A 117 6.61 -0.51 3.29
CA THR A 117 7.26 0.20 4.38
C THR A 117 8.57 -0.52 4.70
N LEU A 118 9.69 0.21 4.63
CA LEU A 118 11.02 -0.33 4.84
C LEU A 118 11.75 0.46 5.93
N MET A 119 12.49 -0.25 6.76
CA MET A 119 13.42 0.37 7.69
C MET A 119 14.74 0.67 6.99
N CYS A 120 15.14 1.95 7.00
CA CYS A 120 16.43 2.40 6.49
C CYS A 120 17.42 2.56 7.63
N ILE A 121 18.63 2.07 7.44
CA ILE A 121 19.70 2.12 8.43
C ILE A 121 20.76 3.13 7.99
N ASN A 122 21.08 4.09 8.87
CA ASN A 122 22.24 4.96 8.71
C ASN A 122 23.52 4.21 9.11
N LYS A 123 24.18 3.58 8.14
CA LYS A 123 25.38 2.77 8.37
C LYS A 123 26.52 3.58 8.98
N SER A 124 26.74 4.80 8.50
CA SER A 124 27.84 5.65 8.99
C SER A 124 27.65 6.02 10.46
N LEU A 125 26.40 6.25 10.89
CA LEU A 125 26.10 6.49 12.30
C LEU A 125 26.40 5.25 13.15
N LEU A 126 25.94 4.07 12.75
CA LEU A 126 26.20 2.86 13.50
C LEU A 126 27.70 2.55 13.59
N GLU A 127 28.43 2.70 12.49
CA GLU A 127 29.90 2.51 12.44
C GLU A 127 30.63 3.47 13.37
N SER A 128 30.24 4.76 13.42
CA SER A 128 30.85 5.74 14.31
C SER A 128 30.60 5.43 15.79
N GLU A 129 29.50 4.77 16.11
CA GLU A 129 29.14 4.31 17.45
C GLU A 129 29.70 2.90 17.78
N GLY A 130 30.48 2.31 16.87
CA GLY A 130 31.04 0.96 17.03
C GLY A 130 29.96 -0.13 17.06
N ILE A 131 28.84 0.09 16.37
CA ILE A 131 27.73 -0.85 16.26
C ILE A 131 27.81 -1.54 14.90
N THR A 132 27.84 -2.86 14.91
CA THR A 132 27.74 -3.65 13.68
C THR A 132 26.31 -3.56 13.16
N VAL A 133 26.14 -3.31 11.85
CA VAL A 133 24.84 -3.34 11.21
C VAL A 133 24.22 -4.74 11.39
N PRO A 134 23.01 -4.85 11.95
CA PRO A 134 22.37 -6.15 12.14
C PRO A 134 22.21 -6.92 10.83
N SER A 135 22.39 -8.22 10.88
CA SER A 135 21.96 -9.13 9.81
C SER A 135 20.44 -9.33 9.85
N GLY A 136 19.87 -10.03 8.87
CA GLY A 136 18.41 -10.16 8.71
C GLY A 136 17.61 -10.75 9.88
N ASP A 137 18.29 -11.32 10.90
CA ASP A 137 17.64 -12.04 12.01
C ASP A 137 17.60 -11.24 13.33
N TRP A 138 17.69 -9.90 13.26
CA TRP A 138 17.64 -9.08 14.46
C TRP A 138 16.24 -8.99 15.09
N THR A 139 16.22 -8.88 16.42
CA THR A 139 15.01 -8.87 17.23
C THR A 139 14.59 -7.45 17.62
N TRP A 140 13.41 -7.31 18.23
CA TRP A 140 12.95 -6.06 18.85
C TRP A 140 13.88 -5.59 19.97
N GLU A 141 14.48 -6.51 20.71
CA GLU A 141 15.46 -6.20 21.76
C GLU A 141 16.74 -5.62 21.15
N ASP A 142 17.21 -6.19 20.04
CA ASP A 142 18.36 -5.64 19.30
C ASP A 142 18.06 -4.24 18.79
N PHE A 143 16.88 -4.02 18.20
CA PHE A 143 16.44 -2.70 17.75
C PHE A 143 16.42 -1.68 18.90
N TYR A 144 15.79 -2.03 20.03
CA TYR A 144 15.72 -1.16 21.19
C TYR A 144 17.13 -0.82 21.73
N ASN A 145 17.99 -1.81 21.86
CA ASN A 145 19.35 -1.63 22.37
C ASN A 145 20.19 -0.74 21.46
N ILE A 146 20.06 -0.89 20.13
CA ILE A 146 20.71 -0.02 19.16
C ILE A 146 20.18 1.41 19.30
N CYS A 147 18.87 1.59 19.29
CA CYS A 147 18.25 2.90 19.42
C CYS A 147 18.62 3.60 20.73
N ALA A 148 18.59 2.89 21.85
CA ALA A 148 18.98 3.43 23.15
C ALA A 148 20.46 3.85 23.20
N LYS A 149 21.35 3.10 22.53
CA LYS A 149 22.77 3.38 22.50
C LYS A 149 23.12 4.62 21.66
N VAL A 150 22.40 4.84 20.55
CA VAL A 150 22.69 5.96 19.64
C VAL A 150 21.90 7.22 19.99
N THR A 151 20.84 7.13 20.81
CA THR A 151 20.07 8.30 21.24
C THR A 151 20.83 9.06 22.33
N ARG A 152 21.25 10.29 22.02
CA ARG A 152 22.03 11.10 22.97
C ARG A 152 22.07 12.58 22.60
N ASP A 153 22.49 13.37 23.57
CA ASP A 153 23.00 14.73 23.43
C ASP A 153 24.43 14.64 22.89
N THR A 154 24.74 15.22 21.75
CA THR A 154 26.04 15.13 21.10
C THR A 154 26.92 16.39 21.36
N ASP A 155 26.29 17.51 21.70
CA ASP A 155 26.99 18.77 21.94
C ASP A 155 27.07 19.18 23.43
N GLY A 156 26.33 18.48 24.30
CA GLY A 156 26.38 18.66 25.76
C GLY A 156 25.53 19.82 26.29
N ASP A 157 24.53 20.26 25.52
CA ASP A 157 23.63 21.33 25.92
C ASP A 157 22.46 20.88 26.82
N GLY A 158 22.29 19.58 26.99
CA GLY A 158 21.25 18.93 27.79
C GLY A 158 20.02 18.51 27.01
N GLU A 159 19.96 18.79 25.72
CA GLU A 159 18.90 18.37 24.83
C GLU A 159 19.35 17.18 23.95
N ILE A 160 18.43 16.27 23.63
CA ILE A 160 18.75 15.16 22.74
C ILE A 160 18.67 15.64 21.29
N ASP A 161 19.76 15.53 20.56
CA ASP A 161 19.94 15.95 19.17
C ASP A 161 20.25 14.78 18.20
N GLN A 162 20.60 13.61 18.75
CA GLN A 162 20.76 12.38 17.98
C GLN A 162 19.74 11.33 18.43
N PHE A 163 18.94 10.82 17.49
CA PHE A 163 17.87 9.87 17.76
C PHE A 163 18.15 8.52 17.12
N GLY A 164 17.84 7.45 17.85
CA GLY A 164 18.00 6.07 17.38
C GLY A 164 16.99 5.64 16.33
N CYS A 165 15.81 6.25 16.34
CA CYS A 165 14.73 5.94 15.40
C CYS A 165 13.93 7.20 15.07
N CYS A 166 13.41 7.27 13.85
CA CYS A 166 12.49 8.31 13.40
C CYS A 166 11.42 7.70 12.50
N GLY A 167 10.19 8.17 12.63
CA GLY A 167 9.07 7.78 11.76
C GLY A 167 8.51 6.39 12.02
N TYR A 168 8.91 5.71 13.10
CA TYR A 168 8.38 4.43 13.52
C TYR A 168 7.08 4.63 14.31
N THR A 169 6.02 3.97 13.89
CA THR A 169 4.69 4.12 14.46
C THR A 169 4.24 2.86 15.19
N TRP A 170 3.17 2.98 15.99
CA TRP A 170 2.58 1.82 16.64
C TRP A 170 1.95 0.84 15.63
N GLN A 171 1.48 1.33 14.48
CA GLN A 171 0.99 0.48 13.38
C GLN A 171 2.10 -0.36 12.78
N ASP A 172 3.29 0.23 12.60
CA ASP A 172 4.48 -0.51 12.11
C ASP A 172 4.87 -1.61 13.11
N ALA A 173 4.82 -1.29 14.42
CA ALA A 173 5.09 -2.26 15.48
C ALA A 173 4.10 -3.43 15.46
N LEU A 174 2.82 -3.13 15.34
CA LEU A 174 1.75 -4.11 15.29
C LEU A 174 1.95 -5.07 14.09
N THR A 175 2.10 -4.50 12.89
CA THR A 175 2.27 -5.26 11.66
C THR A 175 3.54 -6.12 11.68
N ALA A 176 4.66 -5.53 12.12
CA ALA A 176 5.92 -6.25 12.18
C ALA A 176 5.95 -7.37 13.25
N ASN A 177 5.07 -7.30 14.24
CA ASN A 177 4.89 -8.36 15.24
C ASN A 177 3.85 -9.42 14.79
N GLY A 178 3.31 -9.31 13.58
CA GLY A 178 2.31 -10.24 13.05
C GLY A 178 0.93 -10.12 13.70
N ALA A 179 0.68 -9.02 14.42
CA ALA A 179 -0.60 -8.78 15.05
C ALA A 179 -1.57 -8.04 14.10
N SER A 180 -2.86 -8.19 14.35
CA SER A 180 -3.93 -7.51 13.61
C SER A 180 -4.73 -6.61 14.54
N LEU A 181 -5.28 -5.52 13.99
CA LEU A 181 -6.20 -4.63 14.71
C LEU A 181 -7.59 -5.21 14.85
N PHE A 182 -8.00 -6.02 13.90
CA PHE A 182 -9.34 -6.59 13.84
C PHE A 182 -9.25 -8.11 13.66
N THR A 183 -10.32 -8.79 14.04
CA THR A 183 -10.52 -10.19 13.68
C THR A 183 -10.56 -10.36 12.16
N GLU A 184 -10.32 -11.58 11.69
CA GLU A 184 -10.26 -11.91 10.25
C GLU A 184 -11.57 -11.58 9.52
N ASP A 185 -12.70 -11.66 10.22
CA ASP A 185 -14.03 -11.26 9.75
C ASP A 185 -14.35 -9.77 9.92
N GLY A 186 -13.39 -8.97 10.42
CA GLY A 186 -13.58 -7.55 10.70
C GLY A 186 -14.55 -7.21 11.85
N GLY A 187 -15.15 -8.22 12.47
CA GLY A 187 -16.26 -8.04 13.42
C GLY A 187 -15.86 -7.51 14.79
N SER A 188 -14.60 -7.63 15.19
CA SER A 188 -14.12 -7.22 16.51
C SER A 188 -12.77 -6.55 16.47
N CYS A 189 -12.58 -5.52 17.29
CA CYS A 189 -11.30 -4.86 17.47
C CYS A 189 -10.46 -5.60 18.53
N LEU A 190 -9.22 -5.95 18.16
CA LEU A 190 -8.29 -6.72 18.99
C LEU A 190 -7.34 -5.86 19.82
N ILE A 191 -7.43 -4.53 19.76
CA ILE A 191 -6.46 -3.62 20.39
C ILE A 191 -6.44 -3.71 21.92
N SER A 192 -7.48 -4.22 22.52
CA SER A 192 -7.62 -4.42 23.97
C SER A 192 -7.43 -5.87 24.40
N GLU A 193 -7.21 -6.79 23.49
CA GLU A 193 -6.93 -8.18 23.80
C GLU A 193 -5.46 -8.33 24.26
N PRO A 194 -5.19 -9.13 25.30
CA PRO A 194 -3.84 -9.33 25.86
C PRO A 194 -2.95 -10.17 24.97
#